data_e02af73972d6f92362d9258517f3c270
#
_entry.id   e02af73972d6f92362d9258517f3c270
#
_cell.length_a   1.000
_cell.length_b   1.000
_cell.length_c   1.000
_cell.angle_alpha   90.00
_cell.angle_beta   90.00
_cell.angle_gamma   90.00
#
_symmetry.space_group_name_H-M   'P 1'
#
loop_
_entity.id
_entity.type
_entity.pdbx_description
1 polymer ?
#
loop_
_entity_poly.entity_id
_entity_poly.type
_entity_poly.pdbx_seq_one_letter_code
_entity_poly.pdbx_strand_id
1 'polypeptide(L)'
;MKITYRFKLDLKQLILLLVSAAIVLSVYSALMASYRVHEHAFIKDALASNQAYAKKLAEVTELFLQSLNSQLRVSAGHISNHFDDSHAIDAELARLLEQTNSFDSLVVIDAQRRIVSAQPSSLALKGLTLDPSLSVPIELQRPYILDPFVSPAGNLLVSPTFPIFATDGAYLGFIAGGIYLHGNTILNQLLGTHHASEHSYVYVVDKSKRLIYHKANERVGEFVGDNLAINAVLSGRSGATETLNSQGENMLAGFAPVTSTGWGVVSQRALTSIIAELNQTHTNVLYSTLPFALAILIATLFAGVVIARPLAQLAQNVSFLSPGNLRCIDETPAWYFEAENLKSAILNSSELLGQEIRELEQDRKMDPLTKLNNRFAMQLWLDNVKNMHYQFSVMALDVDHFKSINDEFGHGVGDEVLCALANVMKMNARSHDFVCRSGGEEFLIFMPFVDSNRAFSIAERLRTAVCEYPMPIPRPVTVSIGIASWPANSNSIEETLNMADQALYQAKNQGRNQTCQAKKYTHAANNDVAQHAI
;
A
#
# COMPACT_ATOMS: atom_id res chain seq x y z
N MET A 1 -32.39 11.20 9.87
CA MET A 1 -31.31 11.80 9.07
C MET A 1 -30.87 10.77 8.02
N LYS A 2 -31.39 10.85 6.77
CA LYS A 2 -31.06 9.93 5.68
C LYS A 2 -29.71 10.38 5.09
N ILE A 3 -28.64 9.66 5.43
CA ILE A 3 -27.35 9.81 4.74
C ILE A 3 -27.52 9.18 3.37
N THR A 4 -27.75 10.00 2.36
CA THR A 4 -27.76 9.59 0.96
C THR A 4 -26.32 9.31 0.54
N TYR A 5 -25.93 8.03 0.54
CA TYR A 5 -24.68 7.59 -0.07
C TYR A 5 -24.72 7.85 -1.59
N ARG A 6 -24.13 8.96 -2.01
CA ARG A 6 -24.07 9.37 -3.43
C ARG A 6 -22.94 8.67 -4.23
N PHE A 7 -22.08 7.90 -3.56
CA PHE A 7 -21.01 7.11 -4.21
C PHE A 7 -21.04 5.69 -3.66
N LYS A 8 -21.60 4.75 -4.40
CA LYS A 8 -21.42 3.32 -4.15
C LYS A 8 -20.06 2.94 -4.74
N LEU A 9 -18.99 3.08 -3.96
CA LEU A 9 -17.69 2.49 -4.29
C LEU A 9 -17.86 0.97 -4.28
N ASP A 10 -17.43 0.32 -5.35
CA ASP A 10 -17.32 -1.13 -5.40
C ASP A 10 -16.26 -1.59 -4.37
N LEU A 11 -16.44 -2.76 -3.76
CA LEU A 11 -15.50 -3.34 -2.79
C LEU A 11 -14.06 -3.36 -3.34
N LYS A 12 -13.92 -3.66 -4.63
CA LYS A 12 -12.64 -3.59 -5.36
C LYS A 12 -12.02 -2.19 -5.27
N GLN A 13 -12.78 -1.14 -5.55
CA GLN A 13 -12.30 0.25 -5.52
C GLN A 13 -11.92 0.66 -4.09
N LEU A 14 -12.68 0.22 -3.09
CA LEU A 14 -12.40 0.49 -1.69
C LEU A 14 -11.07 -0.16 -1.23
N ILE A 15 -10.87 -1.44 -1.55
CA ILE A 15 -9.64 -2.17 -1.23
C ILE A 15 -8.44 -1.52 -1.92
N LEU A 16 -8.54 -1.23 -3.22
CA LEU A 16 -7.47 -0.59 -3.98
C LEU A 16 -7.11 0.79 -3.42
N LEU A 17 -8.11 1.58 -3.03
CA LEU A 17 -7.89 2.89 -2.43
C LEU A 17 -7.20 2.79 -1.06
N LEU A 18 -7.66 1.89 -0.19
CA LEU A 18 -7.07 1.69 1.14
C LEU A 18 -5.62 1.20 1.04
N VAL A 19 -5.35 0.22 0.17
CA VAL A 19 -4.00 -0.33 0.01
C VAL A 19 -3.05 0.69 -0.62
N SER A 20 -3.49 1.43 -1.65
CA SER A 20 -2.67 2.48 -2.25
C SER A 20 -2.38 3.62 -1.25
N ALA A 21 -3.37 4.04 -0.47
CA ALA A 21 -3.18 5.02 0.59
C ALA A 21 -2.20 4.54 1.67
N ALA A 22 -2.29 3.27 2.08
CA ALA A 22 -1.37 2.66 3.05
C ALA A 22 0.08 2.62 2.52
N ILE A 23 0.28 2.26 1.25
CA ILE A 23 1.62 2.25 0.61
C ILE A 23 2.20 3.66 0.56
N VAL A 24 1.43 4.65 0.09
CA VAL A 24 1.88 6.04 0.01
C VAL A 24 2.24 6.58 1.40
N LEU A 25 1.39 6.34 2.41
CA LEU A 25 1.64 6.76 3.78
C LEU A 25 2.89 6.09 4.39
N SER A 26 3.08 4.79 4.12
CA SER A 26 4.25 4.03 4.58
C SER A 26 5.55 4.57 3.96
N VAL A 27 5.57 4.79 2.64
CA VAL A 27 6.73 5.37 1.93
C VAL A 27 7.03 6.78 2.44
N TYR A 28 6.01 7.62 2.58
CA TYR A 28 6.16 8.98 3.12
C TYR A 28 6.74 8.96 4.54
N SER A 29 6.20 8.11 5.42
CA SER A 29 6.67 7.96 6.80
C SER A 29 8.12 7.48 6.87
N ALA A 30 8.50 6.52 6.02
CA ALA A 30 9.87 6.00 5.94
C ALA A 30 10.87 7.07 5.46
N LEU A 31 10.51 7.83 4.42
CA LEU A 31 11.34 8.93 3.91
C LEU A 31 11.50 10.04 4.95
N MET A 32 10.43 10.41 5.67
CA MET A 32 10.49 11.43 6.71
C MET A 32 11.33 10.98 7.92
N ALA A 33 11.18 9.73 8.34
CA ALA A 33 12.02 9.15 9.40
C ALA A 33 13.50 9.12 8.98
N SER A 34 13.78 8.69 7.76
CA SER A 34 15.13 8.68 7.18
C SER A 34 15.74 10.10 7.16
N TYR A 35 14.95 11.10 6.74
CA TYR A 35 15.41 12.50 6.73
C TYR A 35 15.86 12.96 8.12
N ARG A 36 15.03 12.75 9.14
CA ARG A 36 15.36 13.18 10.52
C ARG A 36 16.60 12.47 11.08
N VAL A 37 16.74 11.18 10.80
CA VAL A 37 17.92 10.42 11.26
C VAL A 37 19.19 10.92 10.58
N HIS A 38 19.15 11.15 9.26
CA HIS A 38 20.29 11.67 8.52
C HIS A 38 20.65 13.10 8.93
N GLU A 39 19.68 13.99 9.13
CA GLU A 39 19.90 15.36 9.60
C GLU A 39 20.71 15.38 10.89
N HIS A 40 20.30 14.61 11.89
CA HIS A 40 21.01 14.51 13.16
C HIS A 40 22.41 13.91 12.99
N ALA A 41 22.56 12.89 12.15
CA ALA A 41 23.84 12.26 11.88
C ALA A 41 24.81 13.25 11.19
N PHE A 42 24.38 13.95 10.14
CA PHE A 42 25.20 14.92 9.40
C PHE A 42 25.66 16.07 10.30
N ILE A 43 24.78 16.63 11.14
CA ILE A 43 25.15 17.70 12.08
C ILE A 43 26.18 17.18 13.09
N LYS A 44 25.93 16.02 13.68
CA LYS A 44 26.85 15.40 14.67
C LYS A 44 28.20 15.10 14.07
N ASP A 45 28.22 14.52 12.87
CA ASP A 45 29.47 14.17 12.18
C ASP A 45 30.26 15.43 11.76
N ALA A 46 29.58 16.49 11.33
CA ALA A 46 30.23 17.77 11.01
C ALA A 46 30.84 18.41 12.26
N LEU A 47 30.13 18.41 13.39
CA LEU A 47 30.66 18.90 14.67
C LEU A 47 31.89 18.08 15.12
N ALA A 48 31.79 16.75 15.08
CA ALA A 48 32.91 15.87 15.45
C ALA A 48 34.12 16.03 14.52
N SER A 49 33.90 16.13 13.22
CA SER A 49 34.93 16.36 12.22
C SER A 49 35.63 17.70 12.42
N ASN A 50 34.88 18.79 12.61
CA ASN A 50 35.45 20.11 12.89
C ASN A 50 36.25 20.14 14.19
N GLN A 51 35.78 19.45 15.24
CA GLN A 51 36.51 19.34 16.50
C GLN A 51 37.82 18.59 16.32
N ALA A 52 37.81 17.43 15.67
CA ALA A 52 39.01 16.64 15.41
C ALA A 52 40.02 17.43 14.57
N TYR A 53 39.51 18.17 13.58
CA TYR A 53 40.35 19.00 12.74
C TYR A 53 40.96 20.18 13.49
N ALA A 54 40.17 20.92 14.28
CA ALA A 54 40.70 22.02 15.11
C ALA A 54 41.73 21.51 16.10
N LYS A 55 41.52 20.35 16.73
CA LYS A 55 42.46 19.72 17.65
C LYS A 55 43.77 19.36 16.95
N LYS A 56 43.70 18.73 15.77
CA LYS A 56 44.88 18.41 14.97
C LYS A 56 45.69 19.65 14.61
N LEU A 57 45.01 20.71 14.17
CA LEU A 57 45.70 21.97 13.84
C LEU A 57 46.32 22.65 15.07
N ALA A 58 45.67 22.63 16.22
CA ALA A 58 46.23 23.14 17.48
C ALA A 58 47.48 22.36 17.89
N GLU A 59 47.46 21.01 17.80
CA GLU A 59 48.64 20.17 18.07
C GLU A 59 49.78 20.44 17.10
N VAL A 60 49.52 20.59 15.82
CA VAL A 60 50.53 20.91 14.80
C VAL A 60 51.12 22.31 15.04
N THR A 61 50.26 23.29 15.39
CA THR A 61 50.73 24.63 15.76
C THR A 61 51.59 24.60 17.01
N GLU A 62 51.24 23.84 18.02
CA GLU A 62 52.03 23.65 19.25
C GLU A 62 53.43 23.08 18.93
N LEU A 63 53.47 22.00 18.12
CA LEU A 63 54.77 21.40 17.69
C LEU A 63 55.61 22.38 16.88
N PHE A 64 55.01 23.17 16.02
CA PHE A 64 55.71 24.22 15.27
C PHE A 64 56.31 25.25 16.21
N LEU A 65 55.56 25.78 17.17
CA LEU A 65 56.04 26.75 18.17
C LEU A 65 57.17 26.16 19.04
N GLN A 66 57.09 24.89 19.43
CA GLN A 66 58.15 24.19 20.16
C GLN A 66 59.38 24.04 19.32
N SER A 67 59.27 23.78 18.00
CA SER A 67 60.42 23.75 17.07
C SER A 67 61.13 25.12 16.99
N LEU A 68 60.30 26.20 16.87
CA LEU A 68 60.87 27.58 16.86
C LEU A 68 61.62 27.88 18.14
N ASN A 69 61.06 27.55 19.30
CA ASN A 69 61.79 27.74 20.58
C ASN A 69 63.07 26.93 20.66
N SER A 70 63.13 25.73 20.12
CA SER A 70 64.35 24.92 20.08
C SER A 70 65.42 25.51 19.17
N GLN A 71 65.03 26.06 18.02
CA GLN A 71 65.94 26.76 17.12
C GLN A 71 66.51 28.03 17.76
N LEU A 72 65.69 28.88 18.36
CA LEU A 72 66.07 30.07 19.08
C LEU A 72 67.00 29.73 20.26
N ARG A 73 66.77 28.64 20.99
CA ARG A 73 67.59 28.16 22.09
C ARG A 73 69.04 27.85 21.62
N VAL A 74 69.21 27.13 20.47
CA VAL A 74 70.47 26.79 19.93
C VAL A 74 71.22 28.06 19.53
N SER A 75 70.59 28.97 18.79
CA SER A 75 71.22 30.24 18.40
C SER A 75 71.51 31.16 19.58
N ALA A 76 70.67 31.21 20.61
CA ALA A 76 70.95 31.94 21.85
C ALA A 76 72.25 31.45 22.54
N GLY A 77 72.51 30.12 22.56
CA GLY A 77 73.71 29.53 23.06
C GLY A 77 74.95 29.92 22.24
N HIS A 78 74.81 29.99 20.93
CA HIS A 78 75.91 30.44 20.05
C HIS A 78 76.25 31.95 20.28
N ILE A 79 75.20 32.79 20.36
CA ILE A 79 75.30 34.23 20.56
C ILE A 79 75.86 34.55 21.96
N SER A 80 75.47 33.77 22.97
CA SER A 80 75.94 33.94 24.35
C SER A 80 77.51 34.07 24.45
N ASN A 81 78.19 33.25 23.70
CA ASN A 81 79.68 33.24 23.71
C ASN A 81 80.34 34.40 22.92
N HIS A 82 79.57 35.13 22.12
CA HIS A 82 80.01 36.17 21.24
C HIS A 82 79.13 37.42 21.27
N PHE A 83 78.55 37.73 22.42
CA PHE A 83 77.52 38.79 22.53
C PHE A 83 78.10 40.20 22.25
N ASP A 84 79.39 40.41 22.50
CA ASP A 84 80.07 41.67 22.21
C ASP A 84 80.50 41.80 20.75
N ASP A 85 80.48 40.71 19.97
CA ASP A 85 80.81 40.71 18.58
C ASP A 85 79.56 40.78 17.67
N SER A 86 79.29 42.00 17.24
CA SER A 86 78.12 42.26 16.36
C SER A 86 78.18 41.49 15.03
N HIS A 87 79.36 41.23 14.49
CA HIS A 87 79.55 40.48 13.25
C HIS A 87 79.18 38.97 13.45
N ALA A 88 79.58 38.41 14.57
CA ALA A 88 79.31 37.05 14.92
C ALA A 88 77.79 36.88 15.14
N ILE A 89 77.08 37.83 15.78
CA ILE A 89 75.65 37.85 15.92
C ILE A 89 74.93 37.94 14.56
N ASP A 90 75.39 38.90 13.69
CA ASP A 90 74.79 39.06 12.36
C ASP A 90 74.94 37.78 11.52
N ALA A 91 76.07 37.08 11.59
CA ALA A 91 76.34 35.82 10.91
C ALA A 91 75.43 34.67 11.42
N GLU A 92 75.19 34.56 12.74
CA GLU A 92 74.31 33.54 13.33
C GLU A 92 72.85 33.78 12.97
N LEU A 93 72.42 35.04 13.01
CA LEU A 93 71.02 35.35 12.59
C LEU A 93 70.78 35.07 11.10
N ALA A 94 71.77 35.41 10.22
CA ALA A 94 71.73 35.10 8.80
C ALA A 94 71.66 33.58 8.57
N ARG A 95 72.51 32.82 9.29
CA ARG A 95 72.53 31.35 9.23
C ARG A 95 71.17 30.76 9.63
N LEU A 96 70.62 31.21 10.75
CA LEU A 96 69.31 30.70 11.23
C LEU A 96 68.18 31.04 10.25
N LEU A 97 68.18 32.25 9.68
CA LEU A 97 67.16 32.69 8.74
C LEU A 97 67.17 31.88 7.43
N GLU A 98 68.41 31.64 6.88
CA GLU A 98 68.59 30.91 5.63
C GLU A 98 68.37 29.40 5.76
N GLN A 99 68.77 28.81 6.89
CA GLN A 99 68.65 27.34 7.08
C GLN A 99 67.28 26.82 7.35
N THR A 100 66.42 27.62 7.92
CA THR A 100 65.17 27.05 8.51
C THR A 100 63.88 27.49 7.84
N ASN A 101 63.87 28.56 7.05
CA ASN A 101 62.65 29.18 6.52
C ASN A 101 61.52 29.35 7.59
N SER A 102 61.92 29.28 8.89
CA SER A 102 60.97 29.27 10.00
C SER A 102 60.54 30.65 10.48
N PHE A 103 61.42 31.64 10.15
CA PHE A 103 61.26 33.02 10.55
C PHE A 103 61.30 33.93 9.34
N ASP A 104 60.53 35.00 9.34
CA ASP A 104 60.53 36.06 8.34
C ASP A 104 61.54 37.15 8.73
N SER A 105 61.88 37.27 10.03
CA SER A 105 62.87 38.16 10.56
C SER A 105 63.43 37.66 11.90
N LEU A 106 64.66 38.06 12.22
CA LEU A 106 65.32 37.74 13.50
C LEU A 106 65.96 39.01 14.06
N VAL A 107 65.85 39.17 15.38
CA VAL A 107 66.44 40.30 16.11
C VAL A 107 67.06 39.83 17.40
N VAL A 108 68.19 40.44 17.80
CA VAL A 108 68.78 40.31 19.13
C VAL A 108 68.62 41.65 19.84
N ILE A 109 68.12 41.60 21.07
CA ILE A 109 67.86 42.77 21.90
C ILE A 109 68.60 42.61 23.19
N ASP A 110 69.29 43.68 23.62
CA ASP A 110 70.05 43.71 24.88
C ASP A 110 69.16 43.94 26.10
N ALA A 111 69.70 43.80 27.31
CA ALA A 111 69.00 44.02 28.55
C ALA A 111 68.52 45.48 28.74
N GLN A 112 69.04 46.43 27.93
CA GLN A 112 68.65 47.84 27.91
C GLN A 112 67.61 48.13 26.80
N ARG A 113 66.99 47.09 26.19
CA ARG A 113 65.99 47.19 25.12
C ARG A 113 66.52 47.72 23.80
N ARG A 114 67.81 47.77 23.53
CA ARG A 114 68.36 48.17 22.22
C ARG A 114 68.51 46.97 21.30
N ILE A 115 68.14 47.16 20.06
CA ILE A 115 68.31 46.13 19.02
C ILE A 115 69.81 46.12 18.62
N VAL A 116 70.50 45.05 19.01
CA VAL A 116 71.91 44.83 18.75
C VAL A 116 72.15 44.41 17.31
N SER A 117 71.30 43.51 16.82
CA SER A 117 71.37 42.97 15.46
C SER A 117 69.99 42.66 14.94
N ALA A 118 69.79 42.74 13.62
CA ALA A 118 68.55 42.41 12.94
C ALA A 118 68.83 41.82 11.56
N GLN A 119 68.07 40.74 11.22
CA GLN A 119 68.10 40.12 9.89
C GLN A 119 66.62 39.95 9.38
N PRO A 120 66.37 40.21 8.09
CA PRO A 120 67.26 40.75 7.09
C PRO A 120 67.67 42.20 7.40
N SER A 121 68.89 42.56 7.06
CA SER A 121 69.47 43.90 7.33
C SER A 121 68.65 45.03 6.66
N SER A 122 67.94 44.75 5.63
CA SER A 122 66.98 45.67 4.95
C SER A 122 65.90 46.27 5.87
N LEU A 123 65.65 45.67 7.03
CA LEU A 123 64.70 46.19 8.01
C LEU A 123 65.19 47.45 8.74
N ALA A 124 66.48 47.76 8.68
CA ALA A 124 67.06 48.94 9.29
C ALA A 124 66.74 49.14 10.79
N LEU A 125 66.58 48.04 11.54
CA LEU A 125 66.18 48.06 12.97
C LEU A 125 67.31 48.19 13.95
N LYS A 126 68.55 47.94 13.55
CA LYS A 126 69.78 48.00 14.41
C LYS A 126 69.94 49.35 15.07
N GLY A 127 70.12 49.36 16.38
CA GLY A 127 70.25 50.55 17.19
C GLY A 127 68.97 51.22 17.66
N LEU A 128 67.83 50.76 17.17
CA LEU A 128 66.52 51.25 17.69
C LEU A 128 66.26 50.69 19.09
N THR A 129 65.52 51.46 19.89
CA THR A 129 65.04 51.01 21.21
C THR A 129 63.65 50.39 21.11
N LEU A 130 63.50 49.22 21.70
CA LEU A 130 62.26 48.49 21.73
C LEU A 130 61.21 49.25 22.55
N ASP A 131 59.94 49.26 22.03
CA ASP A 131 58.80 49.83 22.76
C ASP A 131 58.64 49.13 24.14
N PRO A 132 58.40 49.89 25.22
CA PRO A 132 58.14 49.30 26.53
C PRO A 132 57.12 48.21 26.60
N SER A 133 56.05 48.28 25.79
CA SER A 133 55.00 47.27 25.75
C SER A 133 55.49 45.90 25.29
N LEU A 134 56.63 45.83 24.60
CA LEU A 134 57.27 44.61 24.10
C LEU A 134 58.37 44.09 25.01
N SER A 135 58.62 44.69 26.20
CA SER A 135 59.68 44.32 27.14
C SER A 135 59.35 43.10 28.03
N VAL A 136 58.22 42.49 27.91
CA VAL A 136 57.81 41.29 28.67
C VAL A 136 58.85 40.17 28.70
N PRO A 137 59.57 39.85 27.61
CA PRO A 137 60.64 38.85 27.63
C PRO A 137 61.85 39.24 28.54
N ILE A 138 62.11 40.53 28.68
CA ILE A 138 63.23 41.04 29.55
C ILE A 138 62.82 40.84 31.03
N GLU A 139 61.52 41.08 31.37
CA GLU A 139 61.03 40.93 32.73
C GLU A 139 60.91 39.45 33.14
N LEU A 140 60.45 38.62 32.23
CA LEU A 140 60.25 37.21 32.50
C LEU A 140 61.55 36.37 32.45
N GLN A 141 62.53 36.76 31.68
CA GLN A 141 63.80 36.05 31.46
C GLN A 141 63.59 34.54 31.19
N ARG A 142 62.56 34.19 30.42
CA ARG A 142 62.26 32.84 30.00
C ARG A 142 61.69 32.86 28.59
N PRO A 143 61.61 31.70 27.91
CA PRO A 143 60.99 31.62 26.60
C PRO A 143 59.58 32.15 26.67
N TYR A 144 59.23 33.03 25.75
CA TYR A 144 57.92 33.67 25.69
C TYR A 144 57.48 33.92 24.24
N ILE A 145 56.22 33.91 23.93
CA ILE A 145 55.72 34.28 22.61
C ILE A 145 54.92 35.57 22.78
N LEU A 146 55.40 36.64 22.19
CA LEU A 146 54.75 37.93 22.20
C LEU A 146 53.42 37.84 21.42
N ASP A 147 52.39 38.43 21.96
CA ASP A 147 51.10 38.58 21.26
C ASP A 147 51.27 39.39 19.96
N PRO A 148 50.35 39.27 19.00
CA PRO A 148 50.44 39.98 17.72
C PRO A 148 50.65 41.49 17.88
N PHE A 149 51.72 42.04 17.29
CA PHE A 149 52.01 43.47 17.29
C PHE A 149 52.54 43.91 15.92
N VAL A 150 52.46 45.21 15.67
CA VAL A 150 53.06 45.82 14.47
C VAL A 150 54.49 46.22 14.79
N SER A 151 55.44 45.63 14.06
CA SER A 151 56.84 45.95 14.23
C SER A 151 57.16 47.39 13.78
N PRO A 152 58.29 47.96 14.19
CA PRO A 152 58.77 49.26 13.68
C PRO A 152 58.91 49.29 12.15
N ALA A 153 59.10 48.13 11.51
CA ALA A 153 59.15 47.99 10.06
C ALA A 153 57.77 47.96 9.40
N GLY A 154 56.62 48.05 10.17
CA GLY A 154 55.28 48.09 9.67
C GLY A 154 54.59 46.71 9.46
N ASN A 155 55.28 45.63 9.81
CA ASN A 155 54.78 44.27 9.63
C ASN A 155 53.98 43.82 10.89
N LEU A 156 52.76 43.31 10.69
CA LEU A 156 52.04 42.61 11.74
C LEU A 156 52.65 41.21 11.92
N LEU A 157 53.08 40.89 13.11
CA LEU A 157 53.78 39.63 13.39
C LEU A 157 53.51 39.11 14.81
N VAL A 158 53.77 37.83 15.00
CA VAL A 158 53.98 37.21 16.33
C VAL A 158 55.45 36.90 16.49
N SER A 159 55.95 36.97 17.75
CA SER A 159 57.39 36.81 17.98
C SER A 159 57.69 35.86 19.14
N PRO A 160 58.06 34.61 18.82
CA PRO A 160 58.72 33.76 19.82
C PRO A 160 60.05 34.34 20.24
N THR A 161 60.36 34.35 21.54
CA THR A 161 61.55 34.89 22.13
C THR A 161 62.26 33.88 23.01
N PHE A 162 63.59 33.94 23.06
CA PHE A 162 64.39 33.09 23.92
C PHE A 162 65.50 33.93 24.63
N PRO A 163 65.65 33.81 25.98
CA PRO A 163 66.59 34.60 26.73
C PRO A 163 68.05 34.17 26.42
N ILE A 164 68.98 35.14 26.45
CA ILE A 164 70.39 34.93 26.30
C ILE A 164 71.08 35.23 27.63
N PHE A 165 71.80 34.25 28.17
CA PHE A 165 72.54 34.39 29.40
C PHE A 165 74.02 34.19 29.11
N ALA A 166 74.89 34.94 29.78
CA ALA A 166 76.35 34.74 29.77
C ALA A 166 76.70 33.43 30.48
N THR A 167 77.97 32.99 30.31
CA THR A 167 78.48 31.76 30.96
C THR A 167 78.51 31.85 32.50
N ASP A 168 78.52 33.04 33.06
CA ASP A 168 78.44 33.32 34.48
C ASP A 168 76.97 33.44 34.98
N GLY A 169 75.95 33.29 34.11
CA GLY A 169 74.56 33.39 34.43
C GLY A 169 73.98 34.79 34.35
N ALA A 170 74.73 35.80 33.96
CA ALA A 170 74.22 37.15 33.79
C ALA A 170 73.30 37.24 32.57
N TYR A 171 72.16 37.94 32.74
CA TYR A 171 71.20 38.15 31.64
C TYR A 171 71.72 39.19 30.65
N LEU A 172 71.94 38.79 29.38
CA LEU A 172 72.44 39.65 28.34
C LEU A 172 71.37 40.30 27.49
N GLY A 173 70.25 39.63 27.36
CA GLY A 173 69.16 40.05 26.50
C GLY A 173 68.31 38.85 25.99
N PHE A 174 67.71 38.98 24.84
CA PHE A 174 66.97 37.89 24.19
C PHE A 174 67.10 37.93 22.66
N ILE A 175 66.96 36.75 22.05
CA ILE A 175 66.76 36.60 20.61
C ILE A 175 65.25 36.48 20.36
N ALA A 176 64.77 37.16 19.32
CA ALA A 176 63.38 37.11 18.91
C ALA A 176 63.28 36.78 17.41
N GLY A 177 62.36 35.86 17.08
CA GLY A 177 61.99 35.55 15.70
C GLY A 177 60.70 36.21 15.33
N GLY A 178 60.65 36.93 14.22
CA GLY A 178 59.40 37.47 13.68
C GLY A 178 58.71 36.50 12.69
N ILE A 179 57.48 36.21 12.92
CA ILE A 179 56.62 35.46 11.99
C ILE A 179 55.51 36.40 11.53
N TYR A 180 55.56 36.78 10.25
CA TYR A 180 54.59 37.71 9.70
C TYR A 180 53.21 37.04 9.56
N LEU A 181 52.16 37.78 9.87
CA LEU A 181 50.81 37.24 9.80
C LEU A 181 50.18 37.49 8.42
N HIS A 182 50.70 38.46 7.65
CA HIS A 182 50.27 38.70 6.27
C HIS A 182 51.24 38.08 5.26
N GLY A 183 50.70 37.63 4.12
CA GLY A 183 51.47 37.04 3.04
C GLY A 183 51.57 35.52 3.08
N ASN A 184 52.49 34.97 2.27
CA ASN A 184 52.66 33.52 2.14
C ASN A 184 53.68 33.01 3.16
N THR A 185 53.37 33.09 4.42
CA THR A 185 54.22 32.66 5.54
C THR A 185 54.07 31.19 5.88
N ILE A 186 55.04 30.60 6.59
CA ILE A 186 54.96 29.21 7.05
C ILE A 186 53.68 28.96 7.88
N LEU A 187 53.32 29.89 8.77
CA LEU A 187 52.12 29.76 9.58
C LEU A 187 50.85 29.71 8.70
N ASN A 188 50.81 30.56 7.67
CA ASN A 188 49.70 30.56 6.70
C ASN A 188 49.67 29.27 5.86
N GLN A 189 50.81 28.75 5.45
CA GLN A 189 50.87 27.46 4.75
C GLN A 189 50.45 26.31 5.65
N LEU A 190 50.90 26.28 6.89
CA LEU A 190 50.62 25.23 7.86
C LEU A 190 49.13 25.17 8.23
N LEU A 191 48.47 26.32 8.34
CA LEU A 191 47.03 26.43 8.68
C LEU A 191 46.12 26.38 7.44
N GLY A 192 46.65 26.74 6.24
CA GLY A 192 45.87 26.91 5.02
C GLY A 192 45.90 25.77 4.01
N THR A 193 46.92 24.86 4.06
CA THR A 193 47.15 23.82 3.04
C THR A 193 46.25 22.60 3.14
N HIS A 194 45.27 22.60 3.99
CA HIS A 194 44.38 21.44 4.18
C HIS A 194 43.11 21.59 3.38
N HIS A 195 42.69 20.50 2.70
CA HIS A 195 41.44 20.37 1.96
C HIS A 195 40.22 20.56 2.87
N ALA A 196 39.95 21.81 3.19
CA ALA A 196 38.64 22.16 3.72
C ALA A 196 37.62 22.11 2.56
N SER A 197 36.47 21.52 2.74
CA SER A 197 35.36 21.62 1.76
C SER A 197 35.13 23.11 1.43
N GLU A 198 34.67 23.42 0.23
CA GLU A 198 34.46 24.80 -0.27
C GLU A 198 33.80 25.75 0.75
N HIS A 199 33.00 25.21 1.69
CA HIS A 199 32.20 25.94 2.68
C HIS A 199 32.70 25.80 4.12
N SER A 200 33.92 25.23 4.34
CA SER A 200 34.57 25.17 5.64
C SER A 200 35.81 26.04 5.66
N TYR A 201 36.09 26.66 6.77
CA TYR A 201 37.30 27.43 6.96
C TYR A 201 37.78 27.41 8.41
N VAL A 202 39.06 27.69 8.55
CA VAL A 202 39.75 27.75 9.83
C VAL A 202 40.13 29.18 10.10
N TYR A 203 40.10 29.57 11.35
CA TYR A 203 40.76 30.78 11.85
C TYR A 203 41.39 30.51 13.20
N VAL A 204 42.40 31.34 13.52
CA VAL A 204 43.08 31.30 14.80
C VAL A 204 42.98 32.67 15.47
N VAL A 205 42.65 32.68 16.75
CA VAL A 205 42.57 33.91 17.56
C VAL A 205 43.54 33.89 18.73
N ASP A 206 44.08 35.06 19.08
CA ASP A 206 44.83 35.24 20.30
C ASP A 206 43.93 35.41 21.53
N LYS A 207 44.56 35.57 22.72
CA LYS A 207 43.86 35.81 23.98
C LYS A 207 43.02 37.08 23.99
N SER A 208 43.34 38.06 23.17
CA SER A 208 42.62 39.33 23.02
C SER A 208 41.54 39.29 21.96
N LYS A 209 41.24 38.09 21.38
CA LYS A 209 40.29 37.88 20.29
C LYS A 209 40.72 38.53 18.98
N ARG A 210 42.02 38.76 18.75
CA ARG A 210 42.57 39.22 17.50
C ARG A 210 42.80 38.01 16.57
N LEU A 211 42.49 38.14 15.30
CA LEU A 211 42.73 37.11 14.28
C LEU A 211 44.23 37.02 13.97
N ILE A 212 44.85 35.89 14.26
CA ILE A 212 46.22 35.50 13.88
C ILE A 212 46.21 34.89 12.49
N TYR A 213 45.19 34.11 12.18
CA TYR A 213 44.99 33.47 10.89
C TYR A 213 43.53 33.49 10.50
N HIS A 214 43.27 33.80 9.23
CA HIS A 214 41.93 33.71 8.63
C HIS A 214 42.04 33.44 7.12
N LYS A 215 41.07 32.68 6.52
CA LYS A 215 41.05 32.40 5.06
C LYS A 215 41.05 33.69 4.22
N ALA A 216 40.33 34.72 4.62
CA ALA A 216 40.40 36.05 4.05
C ALA A 216 41.54 36.80 4.74
N ASN A 217 42.66 36.93 4.06
CA ASN A 217 43.92 37.50 4.61
C ASN A 217 43.78 38.96 5.06
N GLU A 218 42.83 39.70 4.49
CA GLU A 218 42.51 41.09 4.86
C GLU A 218 41.98 41.19 6.29
N ARG A 219 41.40 40.13 6.84
CA ARG A 219 40.86 40.09 8.20
C ARG A 219 41.87 39.79 9.27
N VAL A 220 43.06 39.34 8.88
CA VAL A 220 44.14 39.06 9.84
C VAL A 220 44.50 40.35 10.58
N GLY A 221 44.53 40.30 11.90
CA GLY A 221 44.75 41.47 12.75
C GLY A 221 43.48 42.15 13.26
N GLU A 222 42.30 41.81 12.70
CA GLU A 222 41.00 42.30 13.18
C GLU A 222 40.66 41.69 14.55
N PHE A 223 39.91 42.45 15.35
CA PHE A 223 39.27 41.91 16.56
C PHE A 223 37.93 41.28 16.20
N VAL A 224 37.72 40.03 16.62
CA VAL A 224 36.45 39.35 16.43
C VAL A 224 35.55 39.50 17.61
N GLY A 225 34.23 39.55 17.34
CA GLY A 225 33.20 39.60 18.38
C GLY A 225 33.11 38.30 19.18
N ASP A 226 32.32 38.39 20.26
CA ASP A 226 32.04 37.23 21.11
C ASP A 226 31.19 36.21 20.39
N ASN A 227 31.62 34.96 20.38
CA ASN A 227 30.82 33.82 20.03
C ASN A 227 31.11 32.63 20.95
N LEU A 228 30.26 31.64 20.93
CA LEU A 228 30.35 30.48 21.83
C LEU A 228 31.67 29.70 21.66
N ALA A 229 32.14 29.51 20.42
CA ALA A 229 33.34 28.75 20.13
C ALA A 229 34.61 29.52 20.60
N ILE A 230 34.69 30.84 20.31
CA ILE A 230 35.78 31.69 20.74
C ILE A 230 35.88 31.76 22.26
N ASN A 231 34.79 32.01 22.95
CA ASN A 231 34.75 32.09 24.41
C ASN A 231 35.14 30.74 25.06
N ALA A 232 34.70 29.63 24.48
CA ALA A 232 35.02 28.30 24.96
C ALA A 232 36.51 27.97 24.78
N VAL A 233 37.10 28.24 23.60
CA VAL A 233 38.51 27.92 23.32
C VAL A 233 39.44 28.79 24.12
N LEU A 234 39.16 30.07 24.29
CA LEU A 234 39.97 30.98 25.10
C LEU A 234 39.89 30.68 26.61
N SER A 235 38.85 29.99 27.05
CA SER A 235 38.77 29.42 28.42
C SER A 235 39.56 28.10 28.56
N GLY A 236 40.34 27.68 27.55
CA GLY A 236 41.14 26.46 27.56
C GLY A 236 40.36 25.16 27.24
N ARG A 237 39.11 25.24 26.80
CA ARG A 237 38.28 24.08 26.47
C ARG A 237 38.43 23.68 25.01
N SER A 238 38.39 22.38 24.75
CA SER A 238 38.25 21.81 23.41
C SER A 238 36.86 21.21 23.24
N GLY A 239 36.27 21.39 22.08
CA GLY A 239 34.89 20.86 21.83
C GLY A 239 34.35 21.28 20.49
N ALA A 240 33.05 21.09 20.34
CA ALA A 240 32.29 21.57 19.19
C ALA A 240 30.93 22.17 19.63
N THR A 241 30.45 23.15 18.89
CA THR A 241 29.18 23.84 19.18
C THR A 241 28.64 24.49 17.91
N GLU A 242 27.33 24.73 17.93
CA GLU A 242 26.71 25.63 16.96
C GLU A 242 26.96 27.08 17.41
N THR A 243 27.29 27.95 16.47
CA THR A 243 27.58 29.35 16.74
C THR A 243 27.24 30.22 15.52
N LEU A 244 27.15 31.53 15.73
CA LEU A 244 27.05 32.49 14.63
C LEU A 244 28.42 33.01 14.22
N ASN A 245 28.62 33.15 12.90
CA ASN A 245 29.79 33.87 12.41
C ASN A 245 29.56 35.40 12.45
N SER A 246 30.56 36.15 12.04
CA SER A 246 30.46 37.63 11.99
C SER A 246 29.46 38.19 10.98
N GLN A 247 28.89 37.35 10.12
CA GLN A 247 27.86 37.71 9.13
C GLN A 247 26.44 37.27 9.57
N GLY A 248 26.32 36.69 10.77
CA GLY A 248 25.06 36.20 11.31
C GLY A 248 24.61 34.83 10.77
N GLU A 249 25.49 34.08 10.09
CA GLU A 249 25.20 32.74 9.59
C GLU A 249 25.42 31.69 10.68
N ASN A 250 24.55 30.67 10.72
CA ASN A 250 24.71 29.52 11.60
C ASN A 250 25.87 28.63 11.13
N MET A 251 26.83 28.42 12.01
CA MET A 251 28.03 27.62 11.77
C MET A 251 28.10 26.45 12.75
N LEU A 252 28.58 25.32 12.27
CA LEU A 252 29.00 24.19 13.10
C LEU A 252 30.50 24.32 13.32
N ALA A 253 30.89 24.69 14.53
CA ALA A 253 32.28 25.00 14.89
C ALA A 253 32.87 23.95 15.81
N GLY A 254 34.07 23.46 15.47
CA GLY A 254 34.94 22.71 16.36
C GLY A 254 36.12 23.60 16.79
N PHE A 255 36.60 23.47 18.02
CA PHE A 255 37.62 24.33 18.55
C PHE A 255 38.58 23.60 19.51
N ALA A 256 39.86 24.03 19.50
CA ALA A 256 40.86 23.51 20.40
C ALA A 256 41.91 24.59 20.72
N PRO A 257 42.40 24.70 21.97
CA PRO A 257 43.40 25.65 22.36
C PRO A 257 44.83 25.17 21.98
N VAL A 258 45.69 26.11 21.61
CA VAL A 258 47.15 25.90 21.57
C VAL A 258 47.69 26.16 22.99
N THR A 259 48.23 25.11 23.60
CA THR A 259 48.50 25.11 25.07
C THR A 259 49.56 26.13 25.47
N SER A 260 50.62 26.31 24.68
CA SER A 260 51.74 27.19 25.02
C SER A 260 51.39 28.69 24.93
N THR A 261 50.52 29.07 24.01
CA THR A 261 50.17 30.47 23.76
C THR A 261 48.80 30.84 24.29
N GLY A 262 47.89 29.85 24.47
CA GLY A 262 46.48 30.06 24.74
C GLY A 262 45.70 30.59 23.53
N TRP A 263 46.26 30.45 22.32
CA TRP A 263 45.53 30.77 21.09
C TRP A 263 44.40 29.79 20.87
N GLY A 264 43.32 30.26 20.26
CA GLY A 264 42.16 29.42 19.90
C GLY A 264 42.16 29.07 18.43
N VAL A 265 42.28 27.81 18.11
CA VAL A 265 42.06 27.30 16.74
C VAL A 265 40.59 26.92 16.61
N VAL A 266 39.89 27.47 15.62
CA VAL A 266 38.49 27.19 15.33
C VAL A 266 38.35 26.75 13.88
N SER A 267 37.78 25.59 13.67
CA SER A 267 37.35 25.07 12.37
C SER A 267 35.83 25.12 12.30
N GLN A 268 35.27 25.73 11.28
CA GLN A 268 33.80 25.83 11.16
C GLN A 268 33.32 25.62 9.73
N ARG A 269 32.08 25.13 9.66
CA ARG A 269 31.37 24.88 8.42
C ARG A 269 29.95 25.43 8.52
N ALA A 270 29.44 26.07 7.45
CA ALA A 270 28.09 26.62 7.43
C ALA A 270 27.03 25.50 7.51
N LEU A 271 26.03 25.69 8.39
CA LEU A 271 24.91 24.76 8.53
C LEU A 271 24.14 24.62 7.21
N THR A 272 24.01 25.71 6.46
CA THR A 272 23.36 25.73 5.14
C THR A 272 24.02 24.78 4.15
N SER A 273 25.35 24.64 4.18
CA SER A 273 26.07 23.69 3.32
C SER A 273 25.82 22.24 3.71
N ILE A 274 25.67 21.95 5.00
CA ILE A 274 25.32 20.62 5.50
C ILE A 274 23.90 20.25 5.09
N ILE A 275 22.96 21.19 5.21
CA ILE A 275 21.57 20.98 4.78
C ILE A 275 21.50 20.77 3.25
N ALA A 276 22.30 21.47 2.47
CA ALA A 276 22.36 21.27 1.02
C ALA A 276 22.86 19.87 0.66
N GLU A 277 23.92 19.39 1.33
CA GLU A 277 24.44 18.03 1.15
C GLU A 277 23.44 16.95 1.59
N LEU A 278 22.75 17.19 2.71
CA LEU A 278 21.65 16.35 3.18
C LEU A 278 20.52 16.27 2.14
N ASN A 279 20.08 17.39 1.59
CA ASN A 279 19.03 17.45 0.57
C ASN A 279 19.44 16.71 -0.71
N GLN A 280 20.70 16.84 -1.13
CA GLN A 280 21.21 16.11 -2.27
C GLN A 280 21.20 14.58 -2.01
N THR A 281 21.64 14.16 -0.84
CA THR A 281 21.60 12.75 -0.42
C THR A 281 20.17 12.23 -0.40
N HIS A 282 19.24 13.02 0.16
CA HIS A 282 17.81 12.67 0.19
C HIS A 282 17.20 12.56 -1.20
N THR A 283 17.56 13.44 -2.10
CA THR A 283 17.11 13.41 -3.50
C THR A 283 17.58 12.11 -4.17
N ASN A 284 18.81 11.69 -3.93
CA ASN A 284 19.35 10.42 -4.44
C ASN A 284 18.61 9.20 -3.85
N VAL A 285 18.29 9.23 -2.55
CA VAL A 285 17.47 8.20 -1.89
C VAL A 285 16.09 8.14 -2.51
N LEU A 286 15.46 9.29 -2.75
CA LEU A 286 14.14 9.35 -3.39
C LEU A 286 14.16 8.74 -4.79
N TYR A 287 15.13 9.11 -5.64
CA TYR A 287 15.26 8.54 -6.99
C TYR A 287 15.53 7.04 -6.98
N SER A 288 16.28 6.53 -6.01
CA SER A 288 16.54 5.09 -5.89
C SER A 288 15.35 4.30 -5.35
N THR A 289 14.53 4.88 -4.46
CA THR A 289 13.38 4.19 -3.85
C THR A 289 12.11 4.26 -4.68
N LEU A 290 11.93 5.34 -5.47
CA LEU A 290 10.71 5.59 -6.26
C LEU A 290 10.36 4.45 -7.24
N PRO A 291 11.31 3.87 -8.01
CA PRO A 291 11.01 2.77 -8.92
C PRO A 291 10.47 1.53 -8.21
N PHE A 292 11.02 1.20 -7.04
CA PHE A 292 10.57 0.06 -6.23
C PHE A 292 9.19 0.31 -5.63
N ALA A 293 8.95 1.51 -5.11
CA ALA A 293 7.64 1.90 -4.59
C ALA A 293 6.57 1.85 -5.70
N LEU A 294 6.89 2.32 -6.91
CA LEU A 294 6.00 2.25 -8.06
C LEU A 294 5.74 0.81 -8.50
N ALA A 295 6.78 -0.03 -8.55
CA ALA A 295 6.64 -1.45 -8.88
C ALA A 295 5.74 -2.19 -7.88
N ILE A 296 5.91 -1.94 -6.57
CA ILE A 296 5.06 -2.50 -5.52
C ILE A 296 3.61 -2.01 -5.68
N LEU A 297 3.41 -0.72 -5.94
CA LEU A 297 2.09 -0.16 -6.17
C LEU A 297 1.39 -0.82 -7.37
N ILE A 298 2.08 -0.93 -8.51
CA ILE A 298 1.55 -1.58 -9.71
C ILE A 298 1.22 -3.06 -9.42
N ALA A 299 2.13 -3.79 -8.78
CA ALA A 299 1.91 -5.20 -8.43
C ALA A 299 0.70 -5.37 -7.51
N THR A 300 0.54 -4.49 -6.53
CA THR A 300 -0.59 -4.54 -5.58
C THR A 300 -1.91 -4.18 -6.25
N LEU A 301 -1.92 -3.18 -7.14
CA LEU A 301 -3.09 -2.83 -7.95
C LEU A 301 -3.49 -3.99 -8.86
N PHE A 302 -2.52 -4.62 -9.52
CA PHE A 302 -2.74 -5.79 -10.35
C PHE A 302 -3.30 -6.97 -9.54
N ALA A 303 -2.67 -7.32 -8.42
CA ALA A 303 -3.13 -8.37 -7.52
C ALA A 303 -4.56 -8.12 -7.02
N GLY A 304 -4.87 -6.88 -6.63
CA GLY A 304 -6.23 -6.49 -6.20
C GLY A 304 -7.28 -6.69 -7.30
N VAL A 305 -6.94 -6.41 -8.56
CA VAL A 305 -7.81 -6.68 -9.72
C VAL A 305 -8.00 -8.18 -9.91
N VAL A 306 -6.92 -8.96 -9.87
CA VAL A 306 -6.95 -10.42 -10.09
C VAL A 306 -7.75 -11.12 -8.98
N ILE A 307 -7.60 -10.71 -7.72
CA ILE A 307 -8.34 -11.26 -6.57
C ILE A 307 -9.83 -10.88 -6.62
N ALA A 308 -10.16 -9.64 -7.00
CA ALA A 308 -11.55 -9.19 -6.99
C ALA A 308 -12.39 -9.71 -8.17
N ARG A 309 -11.78 -10.06 -9.30
CA ARG A 309 -12.47 -10.51 -10.53
C ARG A 309 -13.40 -11.70 -10.32
N PRO A 310 -12.98 -12.83 -9.72
CA PRO A 310 -13.85 -13.99 -9.52
C PRO A 310 -15.10 -13.65 -8.72
N LEU A 311 -14.97 -12.91 -7.63
CA LEU A 311 -16.11 -12.51 -6.80
C LEU A 311 -17.09 -11.61 -7.52
N ALA A 312 -16.61 -10.65 -8.31
CA ALA A 312 -17.44 -9.77 -9.11
C ALA A 312 -18.20 -10.55 -10.20
N GLN A 313 -17.53 -11.51 -10.85
CA GLN A 313 -18.16 -12.39 -11.85
C GLN A 313 -19.21 -13.29 -11.23
N LEU A 314 -18.95 -13.93 -10.09
CA LEU A 314 -19.93 -14.72 -9.36
C LEU A 314 -21.14 -13.88 -8.97
N ALA A 315 -20.94 -12.67 -8.44
CA ALA A 315 -22.03 -11.78 -8.06
C ALA A 315 -22.89 -11.32 -9.25
N GLN A 316 -22.29 -11.09 -10.41
CA GLN A 316 -23.01 -10.77 -11.64
C GLN A 316 -23.79 -11.98 -12.18
N ASN A 317 -23.15 -13.15 -12.23
CA ASN A 317 -23.76 -14.35 -12.76
C ASN A 317 -24.95 -14.84 -11.93
N VAL A 318 -24.92 -14.61 -10.60
CA VAL A 318 -26.05 -14.90 -9.72
C VAL A 318 -27.31 -14.11 -10.09
N SER A 319 -27.18 -12.87 -10.56
CA SER A 319 -28.35 -12.06 -10.96
C SER A 319 -29.05 -12.54 -12.24
N PHE A 320 -28.40 -13.41 -13.02
CA PHE A 320 -28.94 -14.02 -14.25
C PHE A 320 -29.30 -15.51 -14.08
N LEU A 321 -29.34 -16.02 -12.84
CA LEU A 321 -29.70 -17.40 -12.56
C LEU A 321 -31.12 -17.68 -12.98
N SER A 322 -31.27 -18.58 -13.96
CA SER A 322 -32.55 -19.22 -14.29
C SER A 322 -32.52 -20.68 -13.86
N PRO A 323 -33.63 -21.27 -13.40
CA PRO A 323 -33.66 -22.68 -13.06
C PRO A 323 -33.17 -23.52 -14.25
N GLY A 324 -32.05 -24.21 -14.07
CA GLY A 324 -31.46 -25.10 -15.08
C GLY A 324 -30.26 -24.57 -15.88
N ASN A 325 -29.86 -23.30 -15.70
CA ASN A 325 -28.66 -22.77 -16.38
C ASN A 325 -27.57 -22.34 -15.39
N LEU A 326 -26.83 -23.34 -14.87
CA LEU A 326 -25.73 -23.15 -13.93
C LEU A 326 -24.35 -23.01 -14.60
N ARG A 327 -24.28 -23.15 -15.91
CA ARG A 327 -23.00 -23.14 -16.66
C ARG A 327 -22.17 -21.88 -16.43
N CYS A 328 -22.80 -20.71 -16.38
CA CYS A 328 -22.11 -19.45 -16.18
C CYS A 328 -21.38 -19.36 -14.83
N ILE A 329 -21.88 -20.02 -13.80
CA ILE A 329 -21.25 -20.07 -12.48
C ILE A 329 -20.16 -21.13 -12.48
N ASP A 330 -20.42 -22.29 -13.07
CA ASP A 330 -19.46 -23.40 -13.12
C ASP A 330 -18.20 -23.03 -13.93
N GLU A 331 -18.34 -22.29 -15.01
CA GLU A 331 -17.23 -21.79 -15.85
C GLU A 331 -16.48 -20.61 -15.23
N THR A 332 -16.94 -20.02 -14.12
CA THR A 332 -16.27 -18.90 -13.46
C THR A 332 -14.99 -19.42 -12.76
N PRO A 333 -13.79 -18.90 -13.13
CA PRO A 333 -12.55 -19.34 -12.51
C PRO A 333 -12.46 -18.87 -11.07
N ALA A 334 -12.43 -19.80 -10.14
CA ALA A 334 -12.24 -19.57 -8.71
C ALA A 334 -10.93 -20.23 -8.30
N TRP A 335 -9.85 -19.45 -8.26
CA TRP A 335 -8.49 -19.98 -8.05
C TRP A 335 -8.04 -19.90 -6.59
N TYR A 336 -8.82 -19.31 -5.69
CA TYR A 336 -8.54 -19.23 -4.26
C TYR A 336 -9.75 -19.70 -3.43
N PHE A 337 -9.47 -20.11 -2.21
CA PHE A 337 -10.37 -20.86 -1.33
C PHE A 337 -11.75 -20.20 -1.13
N GLU A 338 -11.78 -18.90 -0.86
CA GLU A 338 -13.04 -18.18 -0.59
C GLU A 338 -13.93 -18.10 -1.83
N ALA A 339 -13.34 -17.87 -3.00
CA ALA A 339 -14.06 -17.85 -4.27
C ALA A 339 -14.62 -19.23 -4.63
N GLU A 340 -13.84 -20.31 -4.40
CA GLU A 340 -14.28 -21.68 -4.65
C GLU A 340 -15.40 -22.10 -3.70
N ASN A 341 -15.29 -21.77 -2.41
CA ASN A 341 -16.34 -22.02 -1.44
C ASN A 341 -17.64 -21.28 -1.79
N LEU A 342 -17.54 -20.02 -2.18
CA LEU A 342 -18.71 -19.24 -2.60
C LEU A 342 -19.36 -19.83 -3.85
N LYS A 343 -18.56 -20.21 -4.85
CA LYS A 343 -19.00 -20.89 -6.07
C LYS A 343 -19.76 -22.18 -5.72
N SER A 344 -19.17 -23.05 -4.91
CA SER A 344 -19.75 -24.31 -4.48
C SER A 344 -21.05 -24.10 -3.69
N ALA A 345 -21.10 -23.12 -2.80
CA ALA A 345 -22.30 -22.80 -2.04
C ALA A 345 -23.45 -22.33 -2.95
N ILE A 346 -23.16 -21.50 -3.97
CA ILE A 346 -24.16 -21.04 -4.94
C ILE A 346 -24.69 -22.22 -5.78
N LEU A 347 -23.80 -23.10 -6.27
CA LEU A 347 -24.17 -24.27 -7.06
C LEU A 347 -25.07 -25.21 -6.25
N ASN A 348 -24.68 -25.57 -5.02
CA ASN A 348 -25.46 -26.43 -4.14
C ASN A 348 -26.84 -25.85 -3.81
N SER A 349 -26.89 -24.56 -3.48
CA SER A 349 -28.18 -23.89 -3.18
C SER A 349 -29.08 -23.84 -4.39
N SER A 350 -28.56 -23.62 -5.58
CA SER A 350 -29.34 -23.60 -6.82
C SER A 350 -29.88 -24.98 -7.19
N GLU A 351 -29.13 -26.06 -6.92
CA GLU A 351 -29.56 -27.43 -7.15
C GLU A 351 -30.69 -27.81 -6.19
N LEU A 352 -30.57 -27.49 -4.90
CA LEU A 352 -31.60 -27.71 -3.89
C LEU A 352 -32.91 -26.99 -4.24
N LEU A 353 -32.82 -25.69 -4.60
CA LEU A 353 -33.98 -24.91 -5.04
C LEU A 353 -34.64 -25.50 -6.30
N GLY A 354 -33.83 -25.98 -7.24
CA GLY A 354 -34.31 -26.63 -8.44
C GLY A 354 -35.04 -27.97 -8.16
N GLN A 355 -34.60 -28.71 -7.14
CA GLN A 355 -35.31 -29.92 -6.66
C GLN A 355 -36.65 -29.55 -6.02
N GLU A 356 -36.66 -28.60 -5.11
CA GLU A 356 -37.87 -28.16 -4.42
C GLU A 356 -38.94 -27.62 -5.40
N ILE A 357 -38.50 -26.82 -6.40
CA ILE A 357 -39.43 -26.33 -7.43
C ILE A 357 -40.04 -27.50 -8.22
N ARG A 358 -39.26 -28.53 -8.61
CA ARG A 358 -39.74 -29.70 -9.33
C ARG A 358 -40.76 -30.51 -8.49
N GLU A 359 -40.50 -30.70 -7.20
CA GLU A 359 -41.42 -31.35 -6.28
C GLU A 359 -42.73 -30.57 -6.15
N LEU A 360 -42.67 -29.28 -5.95
CA LEU A 360 -43.84 -28.41 -5.89
C LEU A 360 -44.64 -28.40 -7.20
N GLU A 361 -43.99 -28.45 -8.37
CA GLU A 361 -44.66 -28.56 -9.66
C GLU A 361 -45.33 -29.90 -9.87
N GLN A 362 -44.77 -31.01 -9.37
CA GLN A 362 -45.40 -32.32 -9.40
C GLN A 362 -46.61 -32.39 -8.47
N ASP A 363 -46.47 -31.93 -7.24
CA ASP A 363 -47.59 -31.90 -6.28
C ASP A 363 -48.76 -31.05 -6.79
N ARG A 364 -48.50 -29.95 -7.48
CA ARG A 364 -49.54 -29.11 -8.10
C ARG A 364 -50.34 -29.83 -9.19
N LYS A 365 -49.80 -30.88 -9.82
CA LYS A 365 -50.43 -31.62 -10.91
C LYS A 365 -51.23 -32.82 -10.44
N MET A 366 -51.11 -33.21 -9.17
CA MET A 366 -51.76 -34.40 -8.63
C MET A 366 -52.98 -34.06 -7.78
N ASP A 367 -53.99 -34.94 -7.83
CA ASP A 367 -55.10 -34.91 -6.88
C ASP A 367 -54.64 -35.43 -5.51
N PRO A 368 -54.85 -34.68 -4.41
CA PRO A 368 -54.32 -35.02 -3.10
C PRO A 368 -54.84 -36.36 -2.55
N LEU A 369 -56.11 -36.74 -2.87
CA LEU A 369 -56.75 -37.96 -2.40
C LEU A 369 -56.31 -39.18 -3.22
N THR A 370 -56.51 -39.14 -4.52
CA THR A 370 -56.38 -40.33 -5.40
C THR A 370 -54.96 -40.46 -6.00
N LYS A 371 -54.16 -39.43 -5.88
CA LYS A 371 -52.82 -39.36 -6.54
C LYS A 371 -52.89 -39.65 -8.06
N LEU A 372 -54.03 -39.32 -8.68
CA LEU A 372 -54.18 -39.17 -10.14
C LEU A 372 -53.82 -37.74 -10.54
N ASN A 373 -53.71 -37.50 -11.87
CA ASN A 373 -53.63 -36.13 -12.33
C ASN A 373 -54.89 -35.35 -11.93
N ASN A 374 -54.73 -34.11 -11.57
CA ASN A 374 -55.86 -33.23 -11.22
C ASN A 374 -56.36 -32.43 -12.46
N ARG A 375 -57.37 -31.61 -12.27
CA ARG A 375 -57.97 -30.77 -13.32
C ARG A 375 -56.94 -29.80 -13.94
N PHE A 376 -55.98 -29.31 -13.17
CA PHE A 376 -54.90 -28.44 -13.69
C PHE A 376 -53.96 -29.20 -14.65
N ALA A 377 -53.54 -30.40 -14.28
CA ALA A 377 -52.70 -31.25 -15.13
C ALA A 377 -53.48 -31.65 -16.42
N MET A 378 -54.80 -31.89 -16.30
CA MET A 378 -55.65 -32.14 -17.46
C MET A 378 -55.65 -30.98 -18.45
N GLN A 379 -55.77 -29.74 -17.97
CA GLN A 379 -55.76 -28.57 -18.84
C GLN A 379 -54.42 -28.44 -19.58
N LEU A 380 -53.29 -28.62 -18.89
CA LEU A 380 -51.97 -28.63 -19.52
C LEU A 380 -51.82 -29.72 -20.59
N TRP A 381 -52.38 -30.91 -20.32
CA TRP A 381 -52.36 -32.02 -21.28
C TRP A 381 -53.17 -31.69 -22.53
N LEU A 382 -54.40 -31.14 -22.38
CA LEU A 382 -55.28 -30.73 -23.48
C LEU A 382 -54.63 -29.63 -24.34
N ASP A 383 -53.96 -28.66 -23.72
CA ASP A 383 -53.24 -27.61 -24.45
C ASP A 383 -52.09 -28.19 -25.30
N ASN A 384 -51.39 -29.19 -24.79
CA ASN A 384 -50.38 -29.91 -25.56
C ASN A 384 -50.96 -30.70 -26.74
N VAL A 385 -52.10 -31.43 -26.51
CA VAL A 385 -52.79 -32.18 -27.57
C VAL A 385 -53.27 -31.23 -28.67
N LYS A 386 -53.79 -30.07 -28.31
CA LYS A 386 -54.24 -29.05 -29.25
C LYS A 386 -53.09 -28.57 -30.16
N ASN A 387 -51.93 -28.42 -29.59
CA ASN A 387 -50.74 -28.00 -30.35
C ASN A 387 -50.17 -29.10 -31.26
N MET A 388 -50.27 -30.37 -30.87
CA MET A 388 -49.74 -31.53 -31.60
C MET A 388 -50.72 -32.18 -32.60
N HIS A 389 -52.01 -31.79 -32.55
CA HIS A 389 -53.04 -32.21 -33.50
C HIS A 389 -53.23 -33.74 -33.62
N TYR A 390 -52.99 -34.52 -32.56
CA TYR A 390 -53.22 -35.97 -32.62
C TYR A 390 -54.61 -36.36 -32.05
N GLN A 391 -55.20 -37.40 -32.66
CA GLN A 391 -56.54 -37.92 -32.26
C GLN A 391 -56.45 -38.62 -30.91
N PHE A 392 -57.54 -38.52 -30.13
CA PHE A 392 -57.70 -39.23 -28.88
C PHE A 392 -59.17 -39.60 -28.64
N SER A 393 -59.42 -40.63 -27.80
CA SER A 393 -60.68 -40.87 -27.19
C SER A 393 -60.66 -40.50 -25.70
N VAL A 394 -61.78 -39.97 -25.19
CA VAL A 394 -61.93 -39.65 -23.78
C VAL A 394 -63.04 -40.50 -23.20
N MET A 395 -62.83 -41.08 -22.03
CA MET A 395 -63.83 -41.69 -21.18
C MET A 395 -64.12 -40.73 -20.03
N ALA A 396 -65.38 -40.30 -19.91
CA ALA A 396 -65.92 -39.68 -18.71
C ALA A 396 -66.54 -40.77 -17.85
N LEU A 397 -66.14 -40.84 -16.59
CA LEU A 397 -66.51 -41.94 -15.69
C LEU A 397 -66.97 -41.38 -14.36
N ASP A 398 -68.01 -41.97 -13.80
CA ASP A 398 -68.57 -41.53 -12.55
C ASP A 398 -69.04 -42.76 -11.73
N VAL A 399 -68.87 -42.68 -10.41
CA VAL A 399 -69.23 -43.76 -9.51
C VAL A 399 -70.78 -43.81 -9.30
N ASP A 400 -71.40 -44.92 -9.65
CA ASP A 400 -72.84 -45.09 -9.52
C ASP A 400 -73.25 -45.03 -8.05
N HIS A 401 -74.25 -44.20 -7.75
CA HIS A 401 -74.80 -44.03 -6.41
C HIS A 401 -73.81 -43.61 -5.34
N PHE A 402 -72.74 -42.86 -5.69
CA PHE A 402 -71.67 -42.44 -4.76
C PHE A 402 -72.23 -41.69 -3.55
N LYS A 403 -73.20 -40.83 -3.75
CA LYS A 403 -73.87 -40.13 -2.65
C LYS A 403 -74.46 -41.12 -1.64
N SER A 404 -75.09 -42.19 -2.10
CA SER A 404 -75.66 -43.24 -1.22
C SER A 404 -74.55 -43.99 -0.46
N ILE A 405 -73.39 -44.18 -1.06
CA ILE A 405 -72.19 -44.74 -0.38
C ILE A 405 -71.77 -43.81 0.75
N ASN A 406 -71.67 -42.52 0.47
CA ASN A 406 -71.26 -41.53 1.50
C ASN A 406 -72.30 -41.44 2.63
N ASP A 407 -73.63 -41.45 2.28
CA ASP A 407 -74.73 -41.35 3.25
C ASP A 407 -74.81 -42.60 4.15
N GLU A 408 -74.45 -43.76 3.63
CA GLU A 408 -74.56 -45.05 4.35
C GLU A 408 -73.30 -45.38 5.16
N PHE A 409 -72.11 -45.14 4.58
CA PHE A 409 -70.81 -45.57 5.15
C PHE A 409 -69.89 -44.39 5.62
N GLY A 410 -70.30 -43.15 5.39
CA GLY A 410 -69.57 -41.95 5.74
C GLY A 410 -68.52 -41.54 4.65
N HIS A 411 -68.19 -40.24 4.65
CA HIS A 411 -67.25 -39.64 3.66
C HIS A 411 -65.87 -40.30 3.64
N GLY A 412 -65.37 -40.77 4.80
CA GLY A 412 -64.06 -41.46 4.86
C GLY A 412 -64.02 -42.75 4.04
N VAL A 413 -65.12 -43.55 4.10
CA VAL A 413 -65.24 -44.78 3.31
C VAL A 413 -65.50 -44.45 1.84
N GLY A 414 -66.19 -43.36 1.55
CA GLY A 414 -66.31 -42.84 0.19
C GLY A 414 -64.95 -42.45 -0.42
N ASP A 415 -64.12 -41.80 0.37
CA ASP A 415 -62.76 -41.45 -0.07
C ASP A 415 -61.87 -42.70 -0.33
N GLU A 416 -62.05 -43.76 0.48
CA GLU A 416 -61.34 -45.04 0.23
C GLU A 416 -61.89 -45.73 -1.06
N VAL A 417 -63.17 -45.64 -1.36
CA VAL A 417 -63.77 -46.13 -2.63
C VAL A 417 -63.18 -45.36 -3.82
N LEU A 418 -63.04 -44.04 -3.73
CA LEU A 418 -62.40 -43.24 -4.80
C LEU A 418 -60.89 -43.59 -4.98
N CYS A 419 -60.19 -43.85 -3.91
CA CYS A 419 -58.79 -44.32 -3.97
C CYS A 419 -58.68 -45.72 -4.61
N ALA A 420 -59.63 -46.64 -4.25
CA ALA A 420 -59.67 -47.97 -4.84
C ALA A 420 -59.99 -47.89 -6.36
N LEU A 421 -60.94 -47.05 -6.75
CA LEU A 421 -61.26 -46.80 -8.15
C LEU A 421 -60.05 -46.24 -8.91
N ALA A 422 -59.42 -45.26 -8.35
CA ALA A 422 -58.18 -44.68 -8.96
C ALA A 422 -57.07 -45.73 -9.19
N ASN A 423 -56.89 -46.69 -8.28
CA ASN A 423 -55.98 -47.81 -8.42
C ASN A 423 -56.41 -48.74 -9.56
N VAL A 424 -57.73 -49.10 -9.64
CA VAL A 424 -58.25 -49.92 -10.75
C VAL A 424 -58.02 -49.22 -12.10
N MET A 425 -58.27 -47.91 -12.16
CA MET A 425 -58.01 -47.10 -13.36
C MET A 425 -56.56 -47.14 -13.77
N LYS A 426 -55.63 -46.93 -12.82
CA LYS A 426 -54.18 -47.01 -13.07
C LYS A 426 -53.74 -48.37 -13.61
N MET A 427 -54.25 -49.46 -13.04
CA MET A 427 -53.90 -50.83 -13.48
C MET A 427 -54.45 -51.14 -14.90
N ASN A 428 -55.55 -50.51 -15.30
CA ASN A 428 -56.19 -50.74 -16.59
C ASN A 428 -55.79 -49.77 -17.69
N ALA A 429 -55.12 -48.63 -17.32
CA ALA A 429 -54.60 -47.61 -18.23
C ALA A 429 -53.23 -48.02 -18.76
N ARG A 430 -52.93 -47.61 -19.99
CA ARG A 430 -51.61 -47.77 -20.60
C ARG A 430 -50.68 -46.64 -20.14
N SER A 431 -49.38 -46.81 -20.32
CA SER A 431 -48.38 -45.79 -19.99
C SER A 431 -48.60 -44.44 -20.69
N HIS A 432 -49.25 -44.43 -21.85
CA HIS A 432 -49.56 -43.22 -22.63
C HIS A 432 -50.96 -42.66 -22.36
N ASP A 433 -51.79 -43.38 -21.61
CA ASP A 433 -53.12 -42.89 -21.24
C ASP A 433 -53.00 -41.86 -20.12
N PHE A 434 -53.77 -40.78 -20.22
CA PHE A 434 -53.78 -39.74 -19.21
C PHE A 434 -55.02 -39.90 -18.35
N VAL A 435 -54.78 -40.32 -17.10
CA VAL A 435 -55.87 -40.57 -16.12
C VAL A 435 -55.95 -39.41 -15.16
N CYS A 436 -57.13 -38.81 -15.00
CA CYS A 436 -57.25 -37.69 -14.07
C CYS A 436 -58.62 -37.76 -13.31
N ARG A 437 -58.64 -37.12 -12.15
CA ARG A 437 -59.85 -36.82 -11.40
C ARG A 437 -60.25 -35.37 -11.66
N SER A 438 -61.36 -35.13 -12.27
CA SER A 438 -61.86 -33.79 -12.63
C SER A 438 -62.47 -33.06 -11.46
N GLY A 439 -63.06 -33.79 -10.49
CA GLY A 439 -63.63 -33.28 -9.26
C GLY A 439 -64.65 -34.26 -8.64
N GLY A 440 -64.87 -34.22 -7.33
CA GLY A 440 -65.80 -35.06 -6.64
C GLY A 440 -65.62 -36.55 -6.94
N GLU A 441 -66.66 -37.17 -7.60
CA GLU A 441 -66.75 -38.58 -8.02
C GLU A 441 -66.50 -38.78 -9.52
N GLU A 442 -66.01 -37.69 -10.22
CA GLU A 442 -65.87 -37.70 -11.67
C GLU A 442 -64.37 -37.92 -12.04
N PHE A 443 -64.17 -38.83 -12.97
CA PHE A 443 -62.84 -39.19 -13.50
C PHE A 443 -62.84 -39.13 -15.02
N LEU A 444 -61.72 -38.84 -15.60
CA LEU A 444 -61.51 -38.83 -17.04
C LEU A 444 -60.27 -39.65 -17.38
N ILE A 445 -60.35 -40.44 -18.46
CA ILE A 445 -59.19 -41.11 -19.07
C ILE A 445 -59.10 -40.64 -20.51
N PHE A 446 -58.00 -40.01 -20.85
CA PHE A 446 -57.69 -39.67 -22.24
C PHE A 446 -56.77 -40.74 -22.83
N MET A 447 -57.16 -41.27 -23.99
CA MET A 447 -56.41 -42.34 -24.66
C MET A 447 -55.94 -41.86 -26.03
N PRO A 448 -54.68 -41.45 -26.13
CA PRO A 448 -54.10 -41.03 -27.41
C PRO A 448 -54.14 -42.16 -28.44
N PHE A 449 -54.41 -41.80 -29.70
CA PHE A 449 -54.39 -42.71 -30.86
C PHE A 449 -55.32 -43.91 -30.72
N VAL A 450 -56.42 -43.83 -29.90
CA VAL A 450 -57.42 -44.82 -29.72
C VAL A 450 -58.72 -44.35 -30.40
N ASP A 451 -59.31 -45.18 -31.27
CA ASP A 451 -60.56 -44.92 -31.90
C ASP A 451 -61.75 -45.26 -30.97
N SER A 452 -63.00 -44.80 -31.33
CA SER A 452 -64.17 -44.94 -30.48
C SER A 452 -64.54 -46.40 -30.19
N ASN A 453 -64.34 -47.35 -31.12
CA ASN A 453 -64.65 -48.77 -30.94
C ASN A 453 -63.70 -49.45 -29.95
N ARG A 454 -62.42 -49.17 -30.08
CA ARG A 454 -61.39 -49.64 -29.12
C ARG A 454 -61.55 -48.99 -27.74
N ALA A 455 -61.92 -47.71 -27.70
CA ALA A 455 -62.21 -47.01 -26.46
C ALA A 455 -63.38 -47.69 -25.74
N PHE A 456 -64.41 -48.08 -26.46
CA PHE A 456 -65.55 -48.82 -25.90
C PHE A 456 -65.13 -50.16 -25.28
N SER A 457 -64.33 -50.94 -26.00
CA SER A 457 -63.86 -52.23 -25.47
C SER A 457 -63.00 -52.05 -24.21
N ILE A 458 -62.17 -50.98 -24.16
CA ILE A 458 -61.34 -50.65 -22.97
C ILE A 458 -62.29 -50.21 -21.83
N ALA A 459 -63.30 -49.40 -22.11
CA ALA A 459 -64.24 -48.93 -21.09
C ALA A 459 -65.03 -50.08 -20.47
N GLU A 460 -65.54 -51.01 -21.29
CA GLU A 460 -66.24 -52.17 -20.79
C GLU A 460 -65.37 -53.10 -19.95
N ARG A 461 -64.14 -53.28 -20.35
CA ARG A 461 -63.12 -53.99 -19.52
C ARG A 461 -62.90 -53.29 -18.19
N LEU A 462 -62.77 -51.96 -18.20
CA LEU A 462 -62.57 -51.16 -16.98
C LEU A 462 -63.82 -51.23 -16.09
N ARG A 463 -65.06 -51.08 -16.66
CA ARG A 463 -66.30 -51.17 -15.94
C ARG A 463 -66.45 -52.54 -15.22
N THR A 464 -66.10 -53.61 -15.92
CA THR A 464 -66.14 -54.97 -15.35
C THR A 464 -65.06 -55.11 -14.27
N ALA A 465 -63.87 -54.65 -14.49
CA ALA A 465 -62.77 -54.67 -13.49
C ALA A 465 -63.14 -53.89 -12.21
N VAL A 466 -63.86 -52.74 -12.33
CA VAL A 466 -64.36 -51.99 -11.17
C VAL A 466 -65.38 -52.77 -10.40
N CYS A 467 -66.34 -53.42 -11.09
CA CYS A 467 -67.41 -54.21 -10.46
C CYS A 467 -66.84 -55.45 -9.72
N GLU A 468 -65.76 -56.05 -10.22
CA GLU A 468 -65.12 -57.22 -9.65
C GLU A 468 -64.09 -56.94 -8.59
N TYR A 469 -63.63 -55.67 -8.51
CA TYR A 469 -62.61 -55.27 -7.57
C TYR A 469 -63.14 -55.27 -6.13
N PRO A 470 -62.36 -55.81 -5.15
CA PRO A 470 -62.76 -55.80 -3.74
C PRO A 470 -62.68 -54.34 -3.20
N MET A 471 -63.86 -53.72 -3.20
CA MET A 471 -64.02 -52.35 -2.70
C MET A 471 -64.16 -52.37 -1.16
N PRO A 472 -63.82 -51.24 -0.48
CA PRO A 472 -63.87 -51.13 0.98
C PRO A 472 -65.30 -51.15 1.58
N ILE A 473 -66.26 -51.58 0.82
CA ILE A 473 -67.66 -51.72 1.22
C ILE A 473 -68.20 -53.15 0.88
N PRO A 474 -69.13 -53.71 1.64
CA PRO A 474 -69.64 -55.09 1.46
C PRO A 474 -70.55 -55.32 0.25
N ARG A 475 -70.50 -54.47 -0.74
CA ARG A 475 -71.24 -54.58 -2.00
C ARG A 475 -70.39 -54.14 -3.19
N PRO A 476 -70.65 -54.65 -4.38
CA PRO A 476 -69.99 -54.20 -5.58
C PRO A 476 -70.20 -52.69 -5.84
N VAL A 477 -69.20 -51.98 -6.25
CA VAL A 477 -69.30 -50.60 -6.75
C VAL A 477 -69.27 -50.67 -8.26
N THR A 478 -70.24 -49.98 -8.86
CA THR A 478 -70.31 -49.89 -10.33
C THR A 478 -70.04 -48.47 -10.81
N VAL A 479 -69.67 -48.36 -12.06
CA VAL A 479 -69.37 -47.06 -12.71
C VAL A 479 -70.17 -46.96 -14.01
N SER A 480 -70.68 -45.78 -14.28
CA SER A 480 -71.21 -45.42 -15.59
C SER A 480 -70.12 -44.74 -16.41
N ILE A 481 -70.04 -45.03 -17.69
CA ILE A 481 -68.97 -44.50 -18.58
C ILE A 481 -69.56 -43.89 -19.85
N GLY A 482 -69.12 -42.68 -20.18
CA GLY A 482 -69.40 -42.02 -21.46
C GLY A 482 -68.17 -41.88 -22.29
N ILE A 483 -68.23 -42.14 -23.58
CA ILE A 483 -67.09 -42.10 -24.49
C ILE A 483 -67.33 -41.13 -25.63
N ALA A 484 -66.35 -40.30 -25.92
CA ALA A 484 -66.27 -39.53 -27.15
C ALA A 484 -64.89 -39.54 -27.72
N SER A 485 -64.75 -39.30 -29.00
CA SER A 485 -63.43 -39.31 -29.71
C SER A 485 -63.24 -38.04 -30.54
N TRP A 486 -62.09 -37.47 -30.41
CA TRP A 486 -61.68 -36.31 -31.22
C TRP A 486 -60.74 -36.75 -32.32
N PRO A 487 -60.91 -36.30 -33.58
CA PRO A 487 -61.99 -35.41 -34.10
C PRO A 487 -63.22 -36.11 -34.57
N ALA A 488 -63.44 -37.41 -34.31
CA ALA A 488 -64.50 -38.24 -34.88
C ALA A 488 -65.91 -37.82 -34.46
N ASN A 489 -66.10 -37.29 -33.23
CA ASN A 489 -67.39 -36.83 -32.74
C ASN A 489 -67.55 -35.31 -32.84
N SER A 490 -66.53 -34.51 -32.75
CA SER A 490 -66.54 -33.06 -32.89
C SER A 490 -65.23 -32.53 -33.37
N ASN A 491 -65.22 -31.33 -34.02
CA ASN A 491 -64.03 -30.59 -34.39
C ASN A 491 -63.38 -29.78 -33.24
N SER A 492 -64.11 -29.68 -32.11
CA SER A 492 -63.63 -28.99 -30.88
C SER A 492 -63.38 -30.01 -29.78
N ILE A 493 -62.23 -29.86 -29.11
CA ILE A 493 -61.84 -30.67 -27.93
C ILE A 493 -62.85 -30.46 -26.81
N GLU A 494 -63.29 -29.22 -26.57
CA GLU A 494 -64.27 -28.83 -25.56
C GLU A 494 -65.65 -29.49 -25.80
N GLU A 495 -66.09 -29.48 -27.09
CA GLU A 495 -67.34 -30.13 -27.47
C GLU A 495 -67.24 -31.66 -27.37
N THR A 496 -66.05 -32.25 -27.67
CA THR A 496 -65.79 -33.67 -27.47
C THR A 496 -65.90 -34.08 -25.99
N LEU A 497 -65.36 -33.26 -25.06
CA LEU A 497 -65.58 -33.49 -23.62
C LEU A 497 -67.04 -33.42 -23.22
N ASN A 498 -67.77 -32.41 -23.70
CA ASN A 498 -69.22 -32.28 -23.44
C ASN A 498 -70.00 -33.48 -23.99
N MET A 499 -69.63 -34.01 -25.14
CA MET A 499 -70.28 -35.21 -25.73
C MET A 499 -69.95 -36.47 -24.92
N ALA A 500 -68.79 -36.62 -24.31
CA ALA A 500 -68.45 -37.70 -23.40
C ALA A 500 -69.31 -37.61 -22.13
N ASP A 501 -69.51 -36.41 -21.56
CA ASP A 501 -70.39 -36.18 -20.40
C ASP A 501 -71.85 -36.46 -20.73
N GLN A 502 -72.34 -36.07 -21.92
CA GLN A 502 -73.70 -36.41 -22.37
C GLN A 502 -73.85 -37.92 -22.51
N ALA A 503 -72.88 -38.64 -23.03
CA ALA A 503 -72.92 -40.10 -23.11
C ALA A 503 -72.90 -40.75 -21.72
N LEU A 504 -72.12 -40.20 -20.78
CA LEU A 504 -72.10 -40.60 -19.37
C LEU A 504 -73.46 -40.40 -18.73
N TYR A 505 -74.11 -39.26 -18.98
CA TYR A 505 -75.49 -38.99 -18.49
C TYR A 505 -76.51 -39.96 -19.08
N GLN A 506 -76.36 -40.34 -20.35
CA GLN A 506 -77.23 -41.38 -20.96
C GLN A 506 -77.01 -42.74 -20.28
N ALA A 507 -75.77 -43.14 -19.98
CA ALA A 507 -75.46 -44.36 -19.26
C ALA A 507 -76.10 -44.40 -17.87
N LYS A 508 -76.08 -43.28 -17.15
CA LYS A 508 -76.70 -43.14 -15.84
C LYS A 508 -78.27 -43.29 -15.95
N ASN A 509 -78.93 -42.71 -16.98
CA ASN A 509 -80.39 -42.76 -17.16
C ASN A 509 -80.87 -44.10 -17.70
N GLN A 510 -80.08 -44.86 -18.43
CA GLN A 510 -80.45 -46.16 -18.98
C GLN A 510 -80.29 -47.31 -18.00
N GLY A 511 -79.97 -47.03 -16.72
CA GLY A 511 -79.91 -48.07 -15.68
C GLY A 511 -78.57 -48.20 -14.99
N ARG A 512 -77.61 -47.30 -15.28
CA ARG A 512 -76.22 -47.31 -14.72
C ARG A 512 -75.45 -48.57 -15.07
N ASN A 513 -74.23 -48.70 -14.50
CA ASN A 513 -73.30 -49.83 -14.72
C ASN A 513 -73.20 -50.22 -16.21
N GLN A 514 -72.99 -49.28 -17.08
CA GLN A 514 -72.93 -49.47 -18.54
C GLN A 514 -72.06 -48.36 -19.19
N THR A 515 -71.67 -48.66 -20.41
CA THR A 515 -70.88 -47.70 -21.23
C THR A 515 -71.78 -47.23 -22.39
N CYS A 516 -71.83 -45.90 -22.58
CA CYS A 516 -72.49 -45.28 -23.74
C CYS A 516 -71.45 -44.54 -24.61
N GLN A 517 -71.64 -44.59 -25.92
CA GLN A 517 -70.86 -43.84 -26.89
C GLN A 517 -71.58 -42.60 -27.38
N ALA A 518 -70.87 -41.49 -27.54
CA ALA A 518 -71.43 -40.32 -28.22
C ALA A 518 -71.79 -40.65 -29.67
N LYS A 519 -72.91 -40.15 -30.14
CA LYS A 519 -73.30 -40.37 -31.55
C LYS A 519 -72.31 -39.73 -32.50
N LYS A 520 -72.09 -40.40 -33.65
CA LYS A 520 -71.20 -39.84 -34.69
C LYS A 520 -71.75 -38.50 -35.18
N TYR A 521 -70.88 -37.53 -35.39
CA TYR A 521 -71.21 -36.27 -36.02
C TYR A 521 -71.57 -36.57 -37.50
N THR A 522 -72.85 -36.53 -37.85
CA THR A 522 -73.35 -36.57 -39.25
C THR A 522 -73.28 -35.12 -39.73
N HIS A 523 -72.34 -34.80 -40.59
CA HIS A 523 -72.40 -33.61 -41.42
C HIS A 523 -73.69 -33.67 -42.21
N ALA A 524 -74.77 -32.96 -41.82
CA ALA A 524 -75.89 -32.64 -42.69
C ALA A 524 -75.28 -31.74 -43.81
N ALA A 525 -75.15 -32.30 -44.99
CA ALA A 525 -74.87 -31.56 -46.19
C ALA A 525 -76.05 -30.61 -46.44
N ASN A 526 -75.92 -29.35 -46.11
CA ASN A 526 -76.72 -28.28 -46.70
C ASN A 526 -76.19 -28.00 -48.11
N ASN A 527 -76.63 -28.92 -49.06
CA ASN A 527 -76.76 -28.62 -50.47
C ASN A 527 -78.21 -28.15 -50.70
N ASP A 528 -78.45 -26.89 -50.59
CA ASP A 528 -79.48 -26.18 -51.33
C ASP A 528 -79.27 -24.68 -51.12
N VAL A 529 -78.79 -24.04 -52.12
CA VAL A 529 -79.02 -22.70 -52.67
C VAL A 529 -77.78 -22.27 -53.52
N ALA A 530 -77.74 -22.73 -54.76
CA ALA A 530 -77.07 -22.04 -55.81
C ALA A 530 -77.76 -22.36 -57.15
N GLN A 531 -78.98 -21.80 -57.31
CA GLN A 531 -79.57 -21.46 -58.62
C GLN A 531 -80.40 -20.20 -58.43
N HIS A 532 -79.86 -19.10 -58.86
CA HIS A 532 -80.41 -17.99 -59.60
C HIS A 532 -79.58 -16.69 -59.37
N ALA A 533 -79.10 -16.28 -60.47
CA ALA A 533 -78.99 -14.96 -61.09
C ALA A 533 -77.60 -14.50 -61.38
N ILE A 534 -77.33 -14.58 -62.65
CA ILE A 534 -76.78 -13.69 -63.67
C ILE A 534 -75.40 -13.07 -63.31
#